data_ac07b8891891897305f987068829e7a8
#
_entry.id   ac07b8891891897305f987068829e7a8
#
_cell.length_a   1.000
_cell.length_b   1.000
_cell.length_c   1.000
_cell.angle_alpha   90.00
_cell.angle_beta   90.00
_cell.angle_gamma   90.00
#
_symmetry.space_group_name_H-M   'P 1'
#
loop_
_entity.id
_entity.type
_entity.pdbx_description
1 polymer ?
#
loop_
_entity_poly.entity_id
_entity_poly.type
_entity_poly.pdbx_seq_one_letter_code
_entity_poly.pdbx_strand_id
1 'polypeptide(L)'
;MTLLTPQFPPLMKGLAAGPANPFTIACTEAGRGTDAGLLPWSLTDERLRAALVLAPEMPLHGAMAAFCACGVGLQNALGALSPPETAVHLEWTGGIRLNGGHCGGLHVAASTHDPAAMPDWIVIGLELTLALPDAGELEPGQTPEWTALAQEGCGEIDPVALLEAWARHSLVWLHELDSDTGRASLYREWRGLVWKLGEQIIVPLPDERPQGTFLGVDEDFGMVLKPETGDTRLIPLTTLLEEV
;
A
#
# COMPACT_ATOMS: atom_id res chain seq x y z
N MET A 1 -16.78 -20.13 -13.43
CA MET A 1 -15.84 -20.33 -12.32
C MET A 1 -16.54 -19.91 -11.03
N THR A 2 -16.67 -20.78 -10.04
CA THR A 2 -17.18 -20.39 -8.72
C THR A 2 -16.05 -19.60 -8.07
N LEU A 3 -16.20 -18.28 -7.92
CA LEU A 3 -15.23 -17.47 -7.18
C LEU A 3 -15.19 -18.01 -5.75
N LEU A 4 -14.04 -18.54 -5.34
CA LEU A 4 -13.82 -18.92 -3.95
C LEU A 4 -13.96 -17.65 -3.09
N THR A 5 -14.78 -17.73 -2.05
CA THR A 5 -14.92 -16.62 -1.10
C THR A 5 -13.66 -16.56 -0.25
N PRO A 6 -12.96 -15.41 -0.19
CA PRO A 6 -11.74 -15.26 0.61
C PRO A 6 -11.99 -15.55 2.08
N GLN A 7 -11.01 -16.19 2.73
CA GLN A 7 -11.01 -16.45 4.17
C GLN A 7 -10.03 -15.50 4.86
N PHE A 8 -10.55 -14.62 5.67
CA PHE A 8 -9.76 -13.64 6.38
C PHE A 8 -9.45 -14.05 7.83
N PRO A 9 -8.41 -13.46 8.46
CA PRO A 9 -8.17 -13.63 9.89
C PRO A 9 -9.41 -13.29 10.75
N PRO A 10 -9.55 -13.87 11.94
CA PRO A 10 -10.75 -13.68 12.79
C PRO A 10 -11.12 -12.23 13.12
N LEU A 11 -10.13 -11.33 13.12
CA LEU A 11 -10.31 -9.89 13.35
C LEU A 11 -10.73 -9.11 12.10
N MET A 12 -10.82 -9.77 10.93
CA MET A 12 -11.17 -9.12 9.68
C MET A 12 -12.48 -9.69 9.12
N LYS A 13 -13.32 -8.78 8.62
CA LYS A 13 -14.62 -9.11 8.03
C LYS A 13 -14.63 -8.71 6.55
N GLY A 14 -14.55 -9.70 5.66
CA GLY A 14 -14.60 -9.48 4.23
C GLY A 14 -15.97 -8.98 3.77
N LEU A 15 -15.97 -8.05 2.81
CA LEU A 15 -17.17 -7.54 2.13
C LEU A 15 -16.90 -7.49 0.63
N ALA A 16 -17.62 -8.32 -0.15
CA ALA A 16 -17.52 -8.27 -1.59
C ALA A 16 -18.11 -6.95 -2.13
N ALA A 17 -17.28 -6.13 -2.75
CA ALA A 17 -17.67 -4.80 -3.26
C ALA A 17 -18.33 -4.87 -4.65
N GLY A 18 -18.24 -6.01 -5.33
CA GLY A 18 -18.70 -6.14 -6.72
C GLY A 18 -17.99 -5.15 -7.64
N PRO A 19 -18.71 -4.36 -8.44
CA PRO A 19 -18.13 -3.37 -9.35
C PRO A 19 -17.69 -2.07 -8.66
N ALA A 20 -18.12 -1.84 -7.42
CA ALA A 20 -17.81 -0.61 -6.68
C ALA A 20 -16.35 -0.58 -6.21
N ASN A 21 -15.82 0.61 -5.95
CA ASN A 21 -14.46 0.77 -5.44
C ASN A 21 -14.41 0.39 -3.94
N PRO A 22 -13.64 -0.64 -3.54
CA PRO A 22 -13.51 -1.06 -2.16
C PRO A 22 -13.02 0.05 -1.22
N PHE A 23 -12.12 0.91 -1.66
CA PHE A 23 -11.60 2.01 -0.88
C PHE A 23 -12.70 3.03 -0.52
N THR A 24 -13.52 3.42 -1.51
CA THR A 24 -14.66 4.31 -1.29
C THR A 24 -15.69 3.69 -0.34
N ILE A 25 -15.95 2.37 -0.49
CA ILE A 25 -16.83 1.65 0.43
C ILE A 25 -16.26 1.68 1.85
N ALA A 26 -14.98 1.34 2.02
CA ALA A 26 -14.33 1.32 3.32
C ALA A 26 -14.40 2.68 4.02
N CYS A 27 -14.10 3.77 3.31
CA CYS A 27 -14.18 5.14 3.86
C CYS A 27 -15.62 5.51 4.24
N THR A 28 -16.60 5.17 3.37
CA THR A 28 -18.02 5.43 3.64
C THR A 28 -18.50 4.68 4.87
N GLU A 29 -18.20 3.40 5.02
CA GLU A 29 -18.60 2.57 6.14
C GLU A 29 -17.88 2.98 7.45
N ALA A 30 -16.57 3.31 7.36
CA ALA A 30 -15.82 3.83 8.50
C ALA A 30 -16.40 5.15 9.00
N GLY A 31 -16.77 6.08 8.11
CA GLY A 31 -17.46 7.33 8.44
C GLY A 31 -18.86 7.14 9.06
N ARG A 32 -19.48 5.97 8.90
CA ARG A 32 -20.74 5.58 9.55
C ARG A 32 -20.54 4.91 10.91
N GLY A 33 -19.29 4.71 11.33
CA GLY A 33 -18.95 4.10 12.61
C GLY A 33 -18.87 2.57 12.55
N THR A 34 -18.54 1.99 11.39
CA THR A 34 -18.27 0.56 11.29
C THR A 34 -16.98 0.23 12.03
N ASP A 35 -16.99 -0.88 12.77
CA ASP A 35 -15.83 -1.37 13.54
C ASP A 35 -14.60 -1.63 12.64
N ALA A 36 -13.42 -1.51 13.24
CA ALA A 36 -12.16 -1.89 12.61
C ALA A 36 -12.16 -3.35 12.11
N GLY A 37 -11.36 -3.62 11.07
CA GLY A 37 -11.27 -4.94 10.48
C GLY A 37 -12.24 -5.16 9.31
N LEU A 38 -13.13 -4.22 8.97
CA LEU A 38 -13.90 -4.32 7.72
C LEU A 38 -12.91 -4.30 6.54
N LEU A 39 -13.07 -5.28 5.64
CA LEU A 39 -12.22 -5.46 4.46
C LEU A 39 -13.08 -5.61 3.20
N PRO A 40 -13.54 -4.50 2.58
CA PRO A 40 -14.13 -4.52 1.26
C PRO A 40 -13.10 -4.94 0.22
N TRP A 41 -13.53 -5.77 -0.75
CA TRP A 41 -12.66 -6.26 -1.82
C TRP A 41 -13.42 -6.43 -3.13
N SER A 42 -12.71 -6.30 -4.25
CA SER A 42 -13.18 -6.65 -5.58
C SER A 42 -12.07 -7.32 -6.38
N LEU A 43 -12.47 -8.23 -7.25
CA LEU A 43 -11.59 -9.01 -8.10
C LEU A 43 -12.17 -9.06 -9.49
N THR A 44 -11.36 -8.71 -10.47
CA THR A 44 -11.60 -8.91 -11.91
C THR A 44 -10.42 -9.68 -12.50
N ASP A 45 -10.49 -10.05 -13.77
CA ASP A 45 -9.39 -10.72 -14.47
C ASP A 45 -8.14 -9.81 -14.56
N GLU A 46 -8.34 -8.48 -14.52
CA GLU A 46 -7.27 -7.50 -14.67
C GLU A 46 -6.78 -6.93 -13.34
N ARG A 47 -7.62 -6.90 -12.29
CA ARG A 47 -7.34 -6.14 -11.06
C ARG A 47 -7.82 -6.82 -9.80
N LEU A 48 -6.96 -6.75 -8.77
CA LEU A 48 -7.31 -6.98 -7.38
C LEU A 48 -7.37 -5.64 -6.66
N ARG A 49 -8.48 -5.36 -5.98
CA ARG A 49 -8.64 -4.19 -5.13
C ARG A 49 -9.17 -4.61 -3.77
N ALA A 50 -8.64 -3.99 -2.73
CA ALA A 50 -9.11 -4.20 -1.37
C ALA A 50 -8.87 -2.93 -0.53
N ALA A 51 -9.56 -2.81 0.59
CA ALA A 51 -9.30 -1.77 1.57
C ALA A 51 -9.55 -2.29 2.98
N LEU A 52 -8.73 -1.88 3.93
CA LEU A 52 -8.80 -2.28 5.32
C LEU A 52 -9.13 -1.07 6.19
N VAL A 53 -10.20 -1.17 6.98
CA VAL A 53 -10.58 -0.17 7.99
C VAL A 53 -9.85 -0.47 9.29
N LEU A 54 -9.22 0.55 9.86
CA LEU A 54 -8.50 0.51 11.12
C LEU A 54 -9.04 1.60 12.06
N ALA A 55 -8.97 1.38 13.37
CA ALA A 55 -9.29 2.36 14.40
C ALA A 55 -8.08 2.53 15.32
N PRO A 56 -7.13 3.42 14.99
CA PRO A 56 -5.92 3.59 15.77
C PRO A 56 -6.18 4.32 17.09
N GLU A 57 -5.45 3.94 18.15
CA GLU A 57 -5.50 4.57 19.47
C GLU A 57 -4.29 5.51 19.70
N MET A 58 -3.86 6.20 18.64
CA MET A 58 -2.71 7.11 18.66
C MET A 58 -2.93 8.28 17.69
N PRO A 59 -2.17 9.40 17.82
CA PRO A 59 -2.24 10.52 16.88
C PRO A 59 -1.97 10.08 15.44
N LEU A 60 -2.59 10.80 14.49
CA LEU A 60 -2.57 10.48 13.06
C LEU A 60 -1.14 10.30 12.51
N HIS A 61 -0.19 11.19 12.89
CA HIS A 61 1.19 11.08 12.40
C HIS A 61 1.80 9.70 12.70
N GLY A 62 1.56 9.16 13.91
CA GLY A 62 2.01 7.83 14.30
C GLY A 62 1.21 6.69 13.66
N ALA A 63 -0.13 6.88 13.52
CA ALA A 63 -1.04 5.91 12.93
C ALA A 63 -0.75 5.67 11.43
N MET A 64 -0.19 6.66 10.73
CA MET A 64 0.22 6.53 9.33
C MET A 64 1.23 5.42 9.08
N ALA A 65 1.96 4.93 10.09
CA ALA A 65 2.82 3.76 9.97
C ALA A 65 2.06 2.50 9.49
N ALA A 66 0.74 2.43 9.68
CA ALA A 66 -0.11 1.37 9.14
C ALA A 66 -0.06 1.28 7.61
N PHE A 67 0.13 2.41 6.91
CA PHE A 67 0.34 2.43 5.47
C PHE A 67 1.59 1.65 5.06
N CYS A 68 2.71 1.90 5.73
CA CYS A 68 3.96 1.17 5.51
C CYS A 68 3.82 -0.31 5.92
N ALA A 69 3.12 -0.60 7.03
CA ALA A 69 2.86 -1.96 7.49
C ALA A 69 2.09 -2.79 6.46
N CYS A 70 1.03 -2.22 5.86
CA CYS A 70 0.27 -2.88 4.80
C CYS A 70 1.10 -3.07 3.51
N GLY A 71 2.02 -2.15 3.19
CA GLY A 71 2.95 -2.29 2.08
C GLY A 71 3.95 -3.43 2.29
N VAL A 72 4.57 -3.51 3.47
CA VAL A 72 5.47 -4.63 3.83
C VAL A 72 4.68 -5.94 3.90
N GLY A 73 3.44 -5.90 4.41
CA GLY A 73 2.52 -7.05 4.37
C GLY A 73 2.27 -7.58 2.97
N LEU A 74 2.13 -6.69 1.98
CA LEU A 74 1.99 -7.07 0.57
C LEU A 74 3.28 -7.69 0.03
N GLN A 75 4.44 -7.10 0.32
CA GLN A 75 5.72 -7.69 -0.11
C GLN A 75 5.90 -9.08 0.46
N ASN A 76 5.56 -9.31 1.74
CA ASN A 76 5.62 -10.64 2.34
C ASN A 76 4.63 -11.62 1.68
N ALA A 77 3.43 -11.18 1.33
CA ALA A 77 2.44 -11.99 0.61
C ALA A 77 2.94 -12.39 -0.78
N LEU A 78 3.47 -11.44 -1.54
CA LEU A 78 4.08 -11.70 -2.84
C LEU A 78 5.31 -12.60 -2.71
N GLY A 79 6.21 -12.33 -1.76
CA GLY A 79 7.39 -13.16 -1.53
C GLY A 79 7.09 -14.62 -1.18
N ALA A 80 5.92 -14.89 -0.59
CA ALA A 80 5.46 -16.24 -0.28
C ALA A 80 4.84 -16.97 -1.48
N LEU A 81 4.32 -16.25 -2.47
CA LEU A 81 3.51 -16.80 -3.57
C LEU A 81 4.17 -16.66 -4.94
N SER A 82 5.07 -15.69 -5.11
CA SER A 82 5.76 -15.41 -6.37
C SER A 82 6.97 -16.30 -6.58
N PRO A 83 7.46 -16.41 -7.82
CA PRO A 83 8.78 -16.97 -8.10
C PRO A 83 9.89 -16.23 -7.32
N PRO A 84 10.97 -16.93 -6.90
CA PRO A 84 12.01 -16.35 -6.05
C PRO A 84 12.71 -15.11 -6.64
N GLU A 85 12.71 -14.95 -7.96
CA GLU A 85 13.37 -13.84 -8.66
C GLU A 85 12.53 -12.57 -8.71
N THR A 86 11.28 -12.58 -8.23
CA THR A 86 10.40 -11.42 -8.29
C THR A 86 10.83 -10.36 -7.28
N ALA A 87 11.37 -9.25 -7.75
CA ALA A 87 11.74 -8.12 -6.91
C ALA A 87 10.53 -7.19 -6.69
N VAL A 88 10.17 -6.97 -5.42
CA VAL A 88 9.10 -6.05 -5.02
C VAL A 88 9.71 -4.81 -4.38
N HIS A 89 9.33 -3.63 -4.87
CA HIS A 89 9.72 -2.35 -4.27
C HIS A 89 8.47 -1.51 -3.99
N LEU A 90 8.59 -0.64 -2.98
CA LEU A 90 7.53 0.29 -2.55
C LEU A 90 7.99 1.72 -2.81
N GLU A 91 7.20 2.49 -3.54
CA GLU A 91 7.42 3.94 -3.60
C GLU A 91 6.91 4.58 -2.30
N TRP A 92 7.59 5.62 -1.84
CA TRP A 92 7.14 6.34 -0.66
C TRP A 92 5.71 6.89 -0.79
N THR A 93 5.32 7.26 -2.00
CA THR A 93 3.98 7.74 -2.37
C THR A 93 2.92 6.63 -2.49
N GLY A 94 3.27 5.39 -2.19
CA GLY A 94 2.36 4.24 -2.24
C GLY A 94 2.46 3.37 -3.48
N GLY A 95 3.17 3.78 -4.53
CA GLY A 95 3.35 2.96 -5.73
C GLY A 95 3.99 1.60 -5.41
N ILE A 96 3.53 0.55 -6.08
CA ILE A 96 4.04 -0.81 -5.96
C ILE A 96 4.74 -1.16 -7.28
N ARG A 97 6.00 -1.60 -7.18
CA ARG A 97 6.79 -2.00 -8.35
C ARG A 97 7.17 -3.47 -8.28
N LEU A 98 7.01 -4.14 -9.40
CA LEU A 98 7.53 -5.50 -9.62
C LEU A 98 8.62 -5.42 -10.69
N ASN A 99 9.80 -5.95 -10.39
CA ASN A 99 10.96 -5.93 -11.29
C ASN A 99 11.25 -4.53 -11.90
N GLY A 100 10.86 -3.47 -11.17
CA GLY A 100 11.02 -2.08 -11.59
C GLY A 100 9.81 -1.47 -12.30
N GLY A 101 8.88 -2.26 -12.84
CA GLY A 101 7.63 -1.80 -13.45
C GLY A 101 6.56 -1.47 -12.41
N HIS A 102 5.78 -0.41 -12.63
CA HIS A 102 4.67 -0.02 -11.76
C HIS A 102 3.50 -1.00 -11.94
N CYS A 103 3.11 -1.67 -10.86
CA CYS A 103 2.12 -2.76 -10.86
C CYS A 103 0.83 -2.40 -10.10
N GLY A 104 0.81 -1.30 -9.37
CA GLY A 104 -0.33 -0.92 -8.56
C GLY A 104 0.03 0.10 -7.49
N GLY A 105 -0.81 0.23 -6.46
CA GLY A 105 -0.57 1.20 -5.41
C GLY A 105 -1.33 0.94 -4.11
N LEU A 106 -0.85 1.60 -3.08
CA LEU A 106 -1.53 1.77 -1.80
C LEU A 106 -2.14 3.17 -1.75
N HIS A 107 -3.29 3.26 -1.10
CA HIS A 107 -4.08 4.47 -0.86
C HIS A 107 -4.31 4.63 0.62
N VAL A 108 -4.47 5.86 1.10
CA VAL A 108 -4.75 6.11 2.51
C VAL A 108 -5.69 7.30 2.70
N ALA A 109 -6.68 7.13 3.57
CA ALA A 109 -7.57 8.19 4.04
C ALA A 109 -7.81 8.05 5.54
N ALA A 110 -8.16 9.14 6.21
CA ALA A 110 -8.44 9.16 7.64
C ALA A 110 -9.61 10.11 7.95
N SER A 111 -10.19 9.96 9.15
CA SER A 111 -11.28 10.82 9.62
C SER A 111 -10.84 12.26 9.93
N THR A 112 -9.53 12.55 9.94
CA THR A 112 -8.95 13.88 10.18
C THR A 112 -7.68 14.05 9.35
N HIS A 113 -7.31 15.30 9.07
CA HIS A 113 -6.02 15.66 8.47
C HIS A 113 -5.07 16.34 9.47
N ASP A 114 -5.52 16.53 10.73
CA ASP A 114 -4.64 17.09 11.78
C ASP A 114 -3.68 15.99 12.27
N PRO A 115 -2.35 16.13 12.05
CA PRO A 115 -1.37 15.12 12.45
C PRO A 115 -1.34 14.82 13.94
N ALA A 116 -1.76 15.79 14.78
CA ALA A 116 -1.76 15.67 16.24
C ALA A 116 -3.07 15.09 16.78
N ALA A 117 -4.13 15.08 16.00
CA ALA A 117 -5.41 14.52 16.40
C ALA A 117 -5.40 12.99 16.30
N MET A 118 -6.15 12.33 17.18
CA MET A 118 -6.40 10.89 17.10
C MET A 118 -7.57 10.68 16.12
N PRO A 119 -7.35 9.96 15.00
CA PRO A 119 -8.42 9.71 14.04
C PRO A 119 -9.38 8.65 14.56
N ASP A 120 -10.68 8.81 14.29
CA ASP A 120 -11.68 7.78 14.57
C ASP A 120 -11.45 6.54 13.72
N TRP A 121 -10.95 6.73 12.52
CA TRP A 121 -10.60 5.66 11.57
C TRP A 121 -9.48 6.09 10.62
N ILE A 122 -8.76 5.09 10.12
CA ILE A 122 -7.86 5.18 8.97
C ILE A 122 -8.18 4.01 8.03
N VAL A 123 -8.17 4.26 6.73
CA VAL A 123 -8.41 3.24 5.69
C VAL A 123 -7.16 3.12 4.84
N ILE A 124 -6.67 1.90 4.70
CA ILE A 124 -5.56 1.58 3.79
C ILE A 124 -6.11 0.78 2.60
N GLY A 125 -6.04 1.36 1.41
CA GLY A 125 -6.42 0.73 0.15
C GLY A 125 -5.25 0.04 -0.53
N LEU A 126 -5.55 -1.03 -1.25
CA LEU A 126 -4.64 -1.76 -2.14
C LEU A 126 -5.27 -1.89 -3.51
N GLU A 127 -4.52 -1.55 -4.54
CA GLU A 127 -4.84 -1.89 -5.93
C GLU A 127 -3.63 -2.57 -6.59
N LEU A 128 -3.86 -3.73 -7.22
CA LEU A 128 -2.84 -4.45 -8.01
C LEU A 128 -3.38 -4.76 -9.39
N THR A 129 -2.53 -4.58 -10.39
CA THR A 129 -2.78 -5.01 -11.77
C THR A 129 -2.40 -6.48 -11.91
N LEU A 130 -3.37 -7.34 -12.17
CA LEU A 130 -3.18 -8.79 -12.33
C LEU A 130 -2.75 -9.13 -13.75
N ALA A 131 -3.38 -8.51 -14.73
CA ALA A 131 -3.07 -8.64 -16.15
C ALA A 131 -3.28 -7.30 -16.86
N LEU A 132 -2.46 -7.03 -17.88
CA LEU A 132 -2.69 -5.89 -18.76
C LEU A 132 -3.73 -6.28 -19.83
N PRO A 133 -4.71 -5.40 -20.15
CA PRO A 133 -5.55 -5.58 -21.31
C PRO A 133 -4.66 -5.61 -22.56
N ASP A 134 -4.97 -6.47 -23.50
CA ASP A 134 -4.25 -6.60 -24.78
C ASP A 134 -2.76 -6.98 -24.68
N ALA A 135 -2.34 -7.61 -23.56
CA ALA A 135 -0.95 -8.04 -23.37
C ALA A 135 -0.39 -8.93 -24.50
N GLY A 136 -1.27 -9.58 -25.28
CA GLY A 136 -0.90 -10.35 -26.47
C GLY A 136 -0.52 -9.50 -27.70
N GLU A 137 -0.84 -8.21 -27.70
CA GLU A 137 -0.54 -7.26 -28.78
C GLU A 137 0.67 -6.34 -28.46
N LEU A 138 1.08 -6.30 -27.17
CA LEU A 138 2.19 -5.48 -26.71
C LEU A 138 3.50 -6.25 -26.85
N GLU A 139 4.47 -5.68 -27.56
CA GLU A 139 5.84 -6.22 -27.56
C GLU A 139 6.50 -5.95 -26.20
N PRO A 140 7.33 -6.87 -25.68
CA PRO A 140 8.09 -6.67 -24.45
C PRO A 140 8.87 -5.34 -24.49
N GLY A 141 8.65 -4.47 -23.50
CA GLY A 141 9.32 -3.18 -23.38
C GLY A 141 8.59 -1.99 -24.01
N GLN A 142 7.42 -2.15 -24.61
CA GLN A 142 6.62 -1.02 -25.12
C GLN A 142 6.08 -0.13 -23.99
N THR A 143 5.85 -0.69 -22.80
CA THR A 143 5.43 0.05 -21.61
C THR A 143 6.36 -0.23 -20.43
N PRO A 144 7.65 0.19 -20.49
CA PRO A 144 8.66 -0.20 -19.50
C PRO A 144 8.36 0.30 -18.09
N GLU A 145 7.52 1.31 -17.95
CA GLU A 145 7.15 1.89 -16.65
C GLU A 145 5.96 1.19 -15.99
N TRP A 146 5.17 0.40 -16.73
CA TRP A 146 3.96 -0.27 -16.24
C TRP A 146 4.04 -1.77 -16.46
N THR A 147 3.61 -2.53 -15.47
CA THR A 147 3.55 -3.98 -15.54
C THR A 147 2.33 -4.54 -14.83
N ALA A 148 2.18 -5.85 -14.86
CA ALA A 148 1.18 -6.59 -14.10
C ALA A 148 1.77 -7.91 -13.59
N LEU A 149 1.13 -8.53 -12.62
CA LEU A 149 1.57 -9.82 -12.05
C LEU A 149 1.83 -10.88 -13.14
N ALA A 150 0.92 -10.99 -14.12
CA ALA A 150 1.05 -11.96 -15.20
C ALA A 150 2.30 -11.73 -16.07
N GLN A 151 2.68 -10.46 -16.33
CA GLN A 151 3.84 -10.11 -17.14
C GLN A 151 5.17 -10.38 -16.43
N GLU A 152 5.16 -10.40 -15.10
CA GLU A 152 6.34 -10.64 -14.25
C GLU A 152 6.48 -12.10 -13.80
N GLY A 153 5.83 -13.01 -14.52
CA GLY A 153 5.90 -14.43 -14.20
C GLY A 153 5.04 -14.89 -13.00
N CYS A 154 4.19 -14.00 -12.50
CA CYS A 154 3.32 -14.24 -11.34
C CYS A 154 1.88 -14.61 -11.75
N GLY A 155 1.62 -14.95 -13.01
CA GLY A 155 0.28 -15.27 -13.54
C GLY A 155 -0.37 -16.51 -12.97
N GLU A 156 0.39 -17.41 -12.36
CA GLU A 156 -0.13 -18.60 -11.69
C GLU A 156 -0.60 -18.34 -10.24
N ILE A 157 -0.37 -17.14 -9.71
CA ILE A 157 -0.81 -16.78 -8.36
C ILE A 157 -2.34 -16.66 -8.37
N ASP A 158 -3.00 -17.42 -7.48
CA ASP A 158 -4.43 -17.25 -7.23
C ASP A 158 -4.65 -15.88 -6.53
N PRO A 159 -5.38 -14.94 -7.17
CA PRO A 159 -5.61 -13.63 -6.59
C PRO A 159 -6.38 -13.65 -5.26
N VAL A 160 -7.20 -14.68 -5.02
CA VAL A 160 -7.89 -14.87 -3.73
C VAL A 160 -6.88 -15.23 -2.66
N ALA A 161 -5.97 -16.17 -2.95
CA ALA A 161 -4.90 -16.54 -2.02
C ALA A 161 -3.96 -15.37 -1.74
N LEU A 162 -3.68 -14.51 -2.73
CA LEU A 162 -2.88 -13.29 -2.55
C LEU A 162 -3.58 -12.28 -1.62
N LEU A 163 -4.88 -12.06 -1.80
CA LEU A 163 -5.67 -11.21 -0.93
C LEU A 163 -5.68 -11.70 0.52
N GLU A 164 -5.88 -13.02 0.71
CA GLU A 164 -5.84 -13.65 2.04
C GLU A 164 -4.45 -13.52 2.68
N ALA A 165 -3.38 -13.72 1.90
CA ALA A 165 -2.00 -13.58 2.36
C ALA A 165 -1.70 -12.13 2.75
N TRP A 166 -2.10 -11.16 1.93
CA TRP A 166 -1.97 -9.74 2.26
C TRP A 166 -2.66 -9.39 3.58
N ALA A 167 -3.90 -9.84 3.76
CA ALA A 167 -4.66 -9.60 5.00
C ALA A 167 -3.92 -10.18 6.22
N ARG A 168 -3.42 -11.43 6.13
CA ARG A 168 -2.68 -12.07 7.22
C ARG A 168 -1.36 -11.36 7.54
N HIS A 169 -0.55 -11.05 6.53
CA HIS A 169 0.74 -10.38 6.74
C HIS A 169 0.57 -8.94 7.22
N SER A 170 -0.42 -8.21 6.71
CA SER A 170 -0.74 -6.87 7.20
C SER A 170 -1.15 -6.90 8.67
N LEU A 171 -1.99 -7.85 9.09
CA LEU A 171 -2.38 -8.00 10.50
C LEU A 171 -1.17 -8.24 11.42
N VAL A 172 -0.20 -9.04 10.99
CA VAL A 172 1.04 -9.27 11.75
C VAL A 172 1.81 -7.97 11.92
N TRP A 173 2.05 -7.20 10.85
CA TRP A 173 2.78 -5.94 10.93
C TRP A 173 2.03 -4.86 11.69
N LEU A 174 0.70 -4.81 11.58
CA LEU A 174 -0.14 -3.89 12.36
C LEU A 174 -0.03 -4.18 13.85
N HIS A 175 -0.02 -5.46 14.24
CA HIS A 175 0.19 -5.86 15.64
C HIS A 175 1.60 -5.50 16.16
N GLU A 176 2.63 -5.65 15.31
CA GLU A 176 4.00 -5.26 15.67
C GLU A 176 4.13 -3.75 15.96
N LEU A 177 3.28 -2.89 15.36
CA LEU A 177 3.28 -1.45 15.61
C LEU A 177 2.93 -1.06 17.06
N ASP A 178 2.35 -1.97 17.84
CA ASP A 178 2.04 -1.74 19.26
C ASP A 178 3.28 -1.72 20.15
N SER A 179 4.46 -2.03 19.59
CA SER A 179 5.72 -2.06 20.32
C SER A 179 6.84 -1.27 19.62
N ASP A 180 7.73 -0.63 20.41
CA ASP A 180 8.89 0.09 19.87
C ASP A 180 9.82 -0.81 19.04
N THR A 181 9.98 -2.07 19.46
CA THR A 181 10.81 -3.06 18.75
C THR A 181 10.20 -3.45 17.42
N GLY A 182 8.87 -3.61 17.35
CA GLY A 182 8.15 -3.92 16.12
C GLY A 182 8.15 -2.75 15.16
N ARG A 183 7.96 -1.50 15.66
CA ARG A 183 8.08 -0.29 14.84
C ARG A 183 9.48 -0.16 14.23
N ALA A 184 10.55 -0.40 15.02
CA ALA A 184 11.91 -0.40 14.52
C ALA A 184 12.17 -1.53 13.50
N SER A 185 11.51 -2.68 13.65
CA SER A 185 11.58 -3.78 12.68
C SER A 185 10.87 -3.41 11.37
N LEU A 186 9.67 -2.84 11.45
CA LEU A 186 8.96 -2.34 10.26
C LEU A 186 9.80 -1.30 9.51
N TYR A 187 10.43 -0.37 10.22
CA TYR A 187 11.30 0.65 9.62
C TYR A 187 12.44 0.02 8.81
N ARG A 188 13.10 -1.03 9.34
CA ARG A 188 14.20 -1.72 8.65
C ARG A 188 13.73 -2.46 7.40
N GLU A 189 12.61 -3.19 7.51
CA GLU A 189 12.02 -3.92 6.39
C GLU A 189 11.58 -2.95 5.29
N TRP A 190 10.80 -1.92 5.66
CA TRP A 190 10.32 -0.93 4.71
C TRP A 190 11.46 -0.20 3.99
N ARG A 191 12.51 0.20 4.74
CA ARG A 191 13.69 0.84 4.16
C ARG A 191 14.43 -0.04 3.15
N GLY A 192 14.42 -1.35 3.36
CA GLY A 192 14.99 -2.33 2.43
C GLY A 192 14.20 -2.47 1.12
N LEU A 193 12.93 -2.07 1.12
CA LEU A 193 12.01 -2.20 -0.02
C LEU A 193 11.78 -0.89 -0.77
N VAL A 194 12.14 0.25 -0.16
CA VAL A 194 11.79 1.56 -0.71
C VAL A 194 12.51 1.83 -2.04
N TRP A 195 11.73 2.26 -3.02
CA TRP A 195 12.20 2.56 -4.36
C TRP A 195 12.99 3.86 -4.40
N LYS A 196 14.12 3.86 -5.12
CA LYS A 196 14.97 5.03 -5.37
C LYS A 196 15.55 5.73 -4.14
N LEU A 197 15.78 5.00 -3.05
CA LEU A 197 16.51 5.53 -1.91
C LEU A 197 17.93 5.96 -2.35
N GLY A 198 18.31 7.20 -2.03
CA GLY A 198 19.58 7.81 -2.41
C GLY A 198 19.61 8.43 -3.82
N GLU A 199 18.53 8.34 -4.59
CA GLU A 199 18.45 8.86 -5.95
C GLU A 199 17.72 10.22 -6.01
N GLN A 200 17.92 10.92 -7.14
CA GLN A 200 17.13 12.10 -7.49
C GLN A 200 15.72 11.68 -7.91
N ILE A 201 14.72 12.24 -7.26
CA ILE A 201 13.31 11.97 -7.56
C ILE A 201 12.48 13.24 -7.64
N ILE A 202 11.34 13.12 -8.30
CA ILE A 202 10.24 14.09 -8.24
C ILE A 202 9.12 13.42 -7.46
N VAL A 203 8.66 14.06 -6.37
CA VAL A 203 7.60 13.51 -5.53
C VAL A 203 6.26 14.12 -5.99
N PRO A 204 5.34 13.34 -6.57
CA PRO A 204 4.03 13.84 -6.96
C PRO A 204 3.14 13.97 -5.71
N LEU A 205 3.00 15.17 -5.18
CA LEU A 205 2.05 15.50 -4.11
C LEU A 205 0.84 16.25 -4.71
N PRO A 206 -0.31 16.28 -4.01
CA PRO A 206 -1.52 16.94 -4.52
C PRO A 206 -1.29 18.40 -4.93
N ASP A 207 -0.57 19.18 -4.10
CA ASP A 207 -0.41 20.63 -4.28
C ASP A 207 0.96 21.01 -4.86
N GLU A 208 1.94 20.11 -4.88
CA GLU A 208 3.32 20.44 -5.30
C GLU A 208 4.06 19.20 -5.83
N ARG A 209 5.18 19.47 -6.51
CA ARG A 209 6.07 18.41 -7.02
C ARG A 209 7.52 18.70 -6.60
N PRO A 210 7.85 18.55 -5.30
CA PRO A 210 9.21 18.77 -4.85
C PRO A 210 10.17 17.80 -5.52
N GLN A 211 11.36 18.31 -5.86
CA GLN A 211 12.42 17.54 -6.48
C GLN A 211 13.67 17.56 -5.61
N GLY A 212 14.36 16.42 -5.52
CA GLY A 212 15.58 16.33 -4.74
C GLY A 212 16.08 14.89 -4.59
N THR A 213 17.15 14.72 -3.84
CA THR A 213 17.65 13.39 -3.47
C THR A 213 16.83 12.85 -2.29
N PHE A 214 16.28 11.65 -2.46
CA PHE A 214 15.57 10.93 -1.39
C PHE A 214 16.58 10.33 -0.41
N LEU A 215 16.82 11.00 0.71
CA LEU A 215 17.86 10.58 1.68
C LEU A 215 17.39 9.44 2.59
N GLY A 216 16.11 9.32 2.86
CA GLY A 216 15.54 8.36 3.78
C GLY A 216 14.21 8.83 4.35
N VAL A 217 13.79 8.20 5.42
CA VAL A 217 12.61 8.60 6.18
C VAL A 217 12.98 8.82 7.65
N ASP A 218 12.16 9.62 8.33
CA ASP A 218 12.25 9.80 9.78
C ASP A 218 11.56 8.66 10.56
N GLU A 219 11.42 8.80 11.87
CA GLU A 219 10.80 7.81 12.75
C GLU A 219 9.29 7.61 12.51
N ASP A 220 8.62 8.57 11.87
CA ASP A 220 7.22 8.52 11.47
C ASP A 220 7.04 8.21 9.98
N PHE A 221 8.09 7.70 9.32
CA PHE A 221 8.12 7.39 7.89
C PHE A 221 7.93 8.61 6.96
N GLY A 222 8.06 9.83 7.47
CA GLY A 222 8.09 11.05 6.66
C GLY A 222 9.33 11.06 5.77
N MET A 223 9.20 11.50 4.52
CA MET A 223 10.30 11.54 3.56
C MET A 223 11.29 12.67 3.88
N VAL A 224 12.57 12.32 3.95
CA VAL A 224 13.67 13.28 4.03
C VAL A 224 14.20 13.53 2.61
N LEU A 225 13.86 14.68 2.05
CA LEU A 225 14.22 15.09 0.70
C LEU A 225 15.25 16.23 0.75
N LYS A 226 16.37 16.08 0.03
CA LYS A 226 17.36 17.13 -0.14
C LYS A 226 17.27 17.73 -1.53
N PRO A 227 16.72 18.96 -1.67
CA PRO A 227 16.72 19.70 -2.93
C PRO A 227 18.15 19.97 -3.43
N GLU A 228 18.31 20.27 -4.72
CA GLU A 228 19.62 20.71 -5.28
C GLU A 228 20.11 22.00 -4.62
N THR A 229 19.18 22.89 -4.25
CA THR A 229 19.47 24.16 -3.56
C THR A 229 18.57 24.31 -2.35
N GLY A 230 19.11 24.77 -1.23
CA GLY A 230 18.39 24.98 0.03
C GLY A 230 18.58 23.87 1.05
N ASP A 231 17.79 23.93 2.11
CA ASP A 231 17.87 23.01 3.24
C ASP A 231 17.12 21.70 2.97
N THR A 232 17.52 20.65 3.68
CA THR A 232 16.81 19.38 3.68
C THR A 232 15.38 19.56 4.19
N ARG A 233 14.42 18.99 3.47
CA ARG A 233 12.99 19.09 3.77
C ARG A 233 12.47 17.76 4.29
N LEU A 234 11.70 17.78 5.36
CA LEU A 234 10.87 16.68 5.82
C LEU A 234 9.47 16.84 5.23
N ILE A 235 8.99 15.80 4.55
CA ILE A 235 7.63 15.70 4.02
C ILE A 235 6.90 14.65 4.85
N PRO A 236 5.92 15.03 5.68
CA PRO A 236 5.20 14.08 6.52
C PRO A 236 4.40 13.06 5.70
N LEU A 237 4.29 11.84 6.18
CA LEU A 237 3.50 10.80 5.51
C LEU A 237 2.00 11.16 5.42
N THR A 238 1.51 12.03 6.31
CA THR A 238 0.14 12.56 6.28
C THR A 238 -0.19 13.38 5.03
N THR A 239 0.82 13.85 4.26
CA THR A 239 0.59 14.51 2.97
C THR A 239 0.05 13.57 1.88
N LEU A 240 0.07 12.26 2.12
CA LEU A 240 -0.48 11.25 1.20
C LEU A 240 -1.97 10.96 1.44
N LEU A 241 -2.58 11.57 2.45
CA LEU A 241 -4.02 11.38 2.72
C LEU A 241 -4.86 11.86 1.55
N GLU A 242 -5.74 10.98 1.08
CA GLU A 242 -6.73 11.29 0.05
C GLU A 242 -7.97 11.95 0.67
N GLU A 243 -8.54 12.91 -0.03
CA GLU A 243 -9.85 13.47 0.31
C GLU A 243 -10.96 12.46 -0.06
N VAL A 244 -11.94 12.27 0.83
CA VAL A 244 -13.02 11.27 0.70
C VAL A 244 -14.38 11.92 0.84
#